data_1e3fe8f88bd53bef35da62c7cdc81546
#
_entry.id   1e3fe8f88bd53bef35da62c7cdc81546
#
_cell.length_a   1.000
_cell.length_b   1.000
_cell.length_c   1.000
_cell.angle_alpha   90.00
_cell.angle_beta   90.00
_cell.angle_gamma   90.00
#
_symmetry.space_group_name_H-M   'P 1'
#
loop_
_entity.id
_entity.type
_entity.pdbx_description
1 polymer ?
#
loop_
_entity_poly.entity_id
_entity_poly.type
_entity_poly.pdbx_seq_one_letter_code
_entity_poly.pdbx_strand_id
1 'polypeptide(L)'
;SDLTAVSRDSLSFASAQKLYLAGQTDAAAKSLRSYVKSYPKGYYVNDALYFLSDCYLRSDQRDDAIETLTTLAGQGTNQYTVTVLEKLSDMTFEDKRYDEAAAAYRQLYDVTTTVAGREDAMKGYVRATLAGGDAAKIEAMAADVAAHPDAGAVALRESKFAWAELLRRQDRRADAVKLYKELASDVRTKEGSAAAYYVLEDVFAGGDMDKAEKAIFAYSEREPQAYWLAKAFILLGDVYVRKGDNFQARATYQ
;
A
#
# COMPACT_ATOMS: atom_id res chain seq x y z
N SER A 1 37.72 -27.20 -18.32
CA SER A 1 36.29 -27.19 -18.76
C SER A 1 35.53 -25.92 -18.38
N ASP A 2 35.86 -25.28 -17.26
CA ASP A 2 35.12 -24.10 -16.76
C ASP A 2 35.34 -22.84 -17.60
N LEU A 3 36.55 -22.60 -18.09
CA LEU A 3 36.85 -21.44 -18.97
C LEU A 3 36.09 -21.50 -20.30
N THR A 4 35.83 -22.69 -20.84
CA THR A 4 35.07 -22.86 -22.09
C THR A 4 33.60 -22.61 -21.89
N ALA A 5 33.03 -22.99 -20.73
CA ALA A 5 31.65 -22.72 -20.36
C ALA A 5 31.39 -21.23 -20.14
N VAL A 6 32.27 -20.55 -19.40
CA VAL A 6 32.24 -19.08 -19.18
C VAL A 6 32.37 -18.32 -20.50
N SER A 7 33.24 -18.78 -21.41
CA SER A 7 33.40 -18.17 -22.74
C SER A 7 32.14 -18.29 -23.60
N ARG A 8 31.45 -19.42 -23.56
CA ARG A 8 30.17 -19.63 -24.29
C ARG A 8 29.05 -18.78 -23.72
N ASP A 9 28.94 -18.71 -22.39
CA ASP A 9 28.00 -17.84 -21.70
C ASP A 9 28.19 -16.37 -22.15
N SER A 10 29.41 -15.84 -22.02
CA SER A 10 29.76 -14.48 -22.42
C SER A 10 29.46 -14.19 -23.89
N LEU A 11 29.81 -15.09 -24.79
CA LEU A 11 29.56 -14.93 -26.23
C LEU A 11 28.07 -14.93 -26.57
N SER A 12 27.33 -15.82 -25.96
CA SER A 12 25.87 -15.90 -26.14
C SER A 12 25.17 -14.63 -25.66
N PHE A 13 25.53 -14.14 -24.48
CA PHE A 13 25.00 -12.88 -23.97
C PHE A 13 25.44 -11.68 -24.83
N ALA A 14 26.69 -11.56 -25.19
CA ALA A 14 27.21 -10.47 -26.02
C ALA A 14 26.48 -10.36 -27.36
N SER A 15 26.15 -11.48 -27.98
CA SER A 15 25.37 -11.50 -29.23
C SER A 15 23.96 -10.95 -29.01
N ALA A 16 23.28 -11.37 -27.95
CA ALA A 16 21.96 -10.85 -27.59
C ALA A 16 21.98 -9.35 -27.22
N GLN A 17 22.98 -8.93 -26.45
CA GLN A 17 23.18 -7.53 -26.07
C GLN A 17 23.41 -6.63 -27.29
N LYS A 18 24.19 -7.08 -28.27
CA LYS A 18 24.43 -6.34 -29.50
C LYS A 18 23.11 -6.04 -30.26
N LEU A 19 22.24 -7.05 -30.35
CA LEU A 19 20.91 -6.86 -30.96
C LEU A 19 20.05 -5.87 -30.18
N TYR A 20 20.07 -5.96 -28.85
CA TYR A 20 19.34 -5.04 -27.98
C TYR A 20 19.82 -3.60 -28.15
N LEU A 21 21.13 -3.37 -28.10
CA LEU A 21 21.73 -2.04 -28.27
C LEU A 21 21.52 -1.46 -29.68
N ALA A 22 21.41 -2.31 -30.70
CA ALA A 22 21.09 -1.91 -32.07
C ALA A 22 19.59 -1.60 -32.28
N GLY A 23 18.74 -1.74 -31.24
CA GLY A 23 17.32 -1.48 -31.34
C GLY A 23 16.53 -2.55 -32.09
N GLN A 24 17.14 -3.72 -32.36
CA GLN A 24 16.49 -4.86 -33.02
C GLN A 24 15.67 -5.66 -32.00
N THR A 25 14.55 -5.08 -31.57
CA THR A 25 13.80 -5.50 -30.39
C THR A 25 13.34 -6.97 -30.47
N ASP A 26 12.76 -7.42 -31.58
CA ASP A 26 12.25 -8.78 -31.72
C ASP A 26 13.37 -9.82 -31.75
N ALA A 27 14.44 -9.52 -32.49
CA ALA A 27 15.62 -10.40 -32.56
C ALA A 27 16.35 -10.46 -31.20
N ALA A 28 16.44 -9.31 -30.51
CA ALA A 28 17.02 -9.23 -29.17
C ALA A 28 16.20 -10.06 -28.18
N ALA A 29 14.90 -9.92 -28.16
CA ALA A 29 14.02 -10.70 -27.27
C ALA A 29 14.17 -12.20 -27.48
N LYS A 30 14.19 -12.65 -28.73
CA LYS A 30 14.42 -14.07 -29.07
C LYS A 30 15.77 -14.58 -28.57
N SER A 31 16.82 -13.82 -28.79
CA SER A 31 18.18 -14.17 -28.39
C SER A 31 18.35 -14.15 -26.86
N LEU A 32 17.75 -13.17 -26.17
CA LEU A 32 17.77 -13.08 -24.71
C LEU A 32 16.99 -14.22 -24.05
N ARG A 33 15.81 -14.60 -24.58
CA ARG A 33 15.08 -15.78 -24.11
C ARG A 33 15.91 -17.05 -24.24
N SER A 34 16.57 -17.22 -25.38
CA SER A 34 17.44 -18.36 -25.63
C SER A 34 18.59 -18.40 -24.63
N TYR A 35 19.20 -17.25 -24.36
CA TYR A 35 20.28 -17.13 -23.35
C TYR A 35 19.79 -17.54 -21.96
N VAL A 36 18.70 -16.97 -21.47
CA VAL A 36 18.13 -17.29 -20.13
C VAL A 36 17.80 -18.77 -20.00
N LYS A 37 17.26 -19.37 -21.06
CA LYS A 37 16.95 -20.80 -21.09
C LYS A 37 18.20 -21.68 -21.03
N SER A 38 19.24 -21.31 -21.78
CA SER A 38 20.49 -22.09 -21.88
C SER A 38 21.40 -21.90 -20.67
N TYR A 39 21.35 -20.73 -20.05
CA TYR A 39 22.21 -20.35 -18.93
C TYR A 39 21.38 -19.78 -17.76
N PRO A 40 20.50 -20.57 -17.13
CA PRO A 40 19.60 -20.09 -16.07
C PRO A 40 20.33 -19.62 -14.80
N LYS A 41 21.60 -19.99 -14.65
CA LYS A 41 22.52 -19.54 -13.61
C LYS A 41 23.76 -18.84 -14.21
N GLY A 42 23.63 -18.36 -15.43
CA GLY A 42 24.69 -17.68 -16.14
C GLY A 42 25.07 -16.36 -15.47
N TYR A 43 26.29 -15.93 -15.69
CA TYR A 43 26.80 -14.69 -15.09
C TYR A 43 25.94 -13.45 -15.47
N TYR A 44 25.36 -13.45 -16.66
CA TYR A 44 24.59 -12.34 -17.22
C TYR A 44 23.07 -12.53 -17.16
N VAL A 45 22.55 -13.49 -16.39
CA VAL A 45 21.13 -13.81 -16.37
C VAL A 45 20.27 -12.61 -15.92
N ASN A 46 20.74 -11.83 -14.95
CA ASN A 46 20.04 -10.65 -14.47
C ASN A 46 20.01 -9.55 -15.53
N ASP A 47 21.14 -9.31 -16.20
CA ASP A 47 21.21 -8.36 -17.32
C ASP A 47 20.27 -8.79 -18.45
N ALA A 48 20.29 -10.08 -18.80
CA ALA A 48 19.44 -10.62 -19.86
C ALA A 48 17.96 -10.49 -19.54
N LEU A 49 17.54 -10.78 -18.33
CA LEU A 49 16.15 -10.62 -17.88
C LEU A 49 15.72 -9.14 -17.89
N TYR A 50 16.59 -8.25 -17.47
CA TYR A 50 16.31 -6.82 -17.50
C TYR A 50 16.12 -6.31 -18.94
N PHE A 51 17.03 -6.63 -19.84
CA PHE A 51 16.93 -6.26 -21.26
C PHE A 51 15.73 -6.91 -21.94
N LEU A 52 15.43 -8.15 -21.59
CA LEU A 52 14.26 -8.87 -22.12
C LEU A 52 12.95 -8.17 -21.70
N SER A 53 12.84 -7.77 -20.44
CA SER A 53 11.67 -7.03 -19.96
C SER A 53 11.48 -5.71 -20.70
N ASP A 54 12.58 -5.00 -21.00
CA ASP A 54 12.53 -3.77 -21.80
C ASP A 54 12.11 -4.04 -23.25
N CYS A 55 12.59 -5.13 -23.86
CA CYS A 55 12.14 -5.55 -25.18
C CYS A 55 10.62 -5.81 -25.21
N TYR A 56 10.09 -6.49 -24.20
CA TYR A 56 8.65 -6.74 -24.10
C TYR A 56 7.85 -5.44 -23.94
N LEU A 57 8.33 -4.50 -23.13
CA LEU A 57 7.68 -3.20 -22.97
C LEU A 57 7.65 -2.40 -24.28
N ARG A 58 8.76 -2.41 -25.02
CA ARG A 58 8.86 -1.74 -26.34
C ARG A 58 7.94 -2.36 -27.39
N SER A 59 7.62 -3.63 -27.24
CA SER A 59 6.75 -4.39 -28.16
C SER A 59 5.30 -4.49 -27.67
N ASP A 60 4.94 -3.70 -26.65
CA ASP A 60 3.59 -3.69 -26.03
C ASP A 60 3.15 -5.09 -25.49
N GLN A 61 4.11 -5.90 -25.08
CA GLN A 61 3.91 -7.21 -24.47
C GLN A 61 3.99 -7.09 -22.95
N ARG A 62 2.97 -6.43 -22.38
CA ARG A 62 2.97 -6.03 -20.96
C ARG A 62 2.98 -7.22 -20.00
N ASP A 63 2.20 -8.26 -20.27
CA ASP A 63 2.14 -9.46 -19.40
C ASP A 63 3.47 -10.21 -19.40
N ASP A 64 4.10 -10.35 -20.56
CA ASP A 64 5.44 -10.96 -20.66
C ASP A 64 6.50 -10.13 -19.93
N ALA A 65 6.38 -8.81 -19.98
CA ALA A 65 7.25 -7.92 -19.22
C ALA A 65 7.09 -8.09 -17.71
N ILE A 66 5.86 -8.17 -17.22
CA ILE A 66 5.57 -8.39 -15.78
C ILE A 66 6.11 -9.75 -15.32
N GLU A 67 5.90 -10.80 -16.10
CA GLU A 67 6.44 -12.15 -15.79
C GLU A 67 7.97 -12.14 -15.71
N THR A 68 8.61 -11.48 -16.67
CA THR A 68 10.09 -11.37 -16.71
C THR A 68 10.62 -10.54 -15.54
N LEU A 69 9.99 -9.43 -15.21
CA LEU A 69 10.35 -8.60 -14.05
C LEU A 69 10.13 -9.36 -12.73
N THR A 70 9.07 -10.14 -12.63
CA THR A 70 8.80 -11.00 -11.46
C THR A 70 9.90 -12.05 -11.30
N THR A 71 10.31 -12.68 -12.38
CA THR A 71 11.44 -13.63 -12.38
C THR A 71 12.73 -12.96 -11.91
N LEU A 72 13.03 -11.76 -12.42
CA LEU A 72 14.22 -11.01 -12.03
C LEU A 72 14.17 -10.59 -10.56
N ALA A 73 13.02 -10.16 -10.07
CA ALA A 73 12.83 -9.83 -8.66
C ALA A 73 13.09 -11.02 -7.72
N GLY A 74 12.88 -12.24 -8.20
CA GLY A 74 13.15 -13.49 -7.48
C GLY A 74 14.60 -13.97 -7.51
N GLN A 75 15.49 -13.32 -8.29
CA GLN A 75 16.90 -13.74 -8.45
C GLN A 75 17.83 -13.33 -7.28
N GLY A 76 17.29 -12.74 -6.22
CA GLY A 76 18.08 -12.16 -5.15
C GLY A 76 18.48 -10.71 -5.44
N THR A 77 19.07 -10.06 -4.44
CA THR A 77 19.46 -8.64 -4.55
C THR A 77 20.60 -8.45 -5.55
N ASN A 78 20.38 -7.56 -6.51
CA ASN A 78 21.35 -7.21 -7.54
C ASN A 78 21.18 -5.72 -7.93
N GLN A 79 21.95 -5.27 -8.89
CA GLN A 79 21.94 -3.87 -9.36
C GLN A 79 20.59 -3.41 -9.92
N TYR A 80 19.71 -4.32 -10.34
CA TYR A 80 18.41 -3.99 -10.91
C TYR A 80 17.26 -4.05 -9.90
N THR A 81 17.48 -4.58 -8.70
CA THR A 81 16.42 -4.95 -7.76
C THR A 81 15.45 -3.78 -7.45
N VAL A 82 15.98 -2.61 -7.10
CA VAL A 82 15.13 -1.45 -6.78
C VAL A 82 14.33 -1.01 -8.00
N THR A 83 14.99 -0.79 -9.14
CA THR A 83 14.33 -0.35 -10.38
C THR A 83 13.28 -1.35 -10.85
N VAL A 84 13.57 -2.65 -10.76
CA VAL A 84 12.63 -3.72 -11.13
C VAL A 84 11.41 -3.72 -10.24
N LEU A 85 11.59 -3.61 -8.93
CA LEU A 85 10.49 -3.59 -7.98
C LEU A 85 9.64 -2.32 -8.11
N GLU A 86 10.24 -1.16 -8.39
CA GLU A 86 9.50 0.07 -8.71
C GLU A 86 8.59 -0.14 -9.94
N LYS A 87 9.16 -0.63 -11.03
CA LYS A 87 8.37 -0.91 -12.25
C LYS A 87 7.29 -1.96 -12.02
N LEU A 88 7.64 -3.06 -11.37
CA LEU A 88 6.73 -4.17 -11.13
C LEU A 88 5.56 -3.76 -10.23
N SER A 89 5.82 -3.02 -9.16
CA SER A 89 4.78 -2.54 -8.26
C SER A 89 3.81 -1.59 -8.95
N ASP A 90 4.32 -0.63 -9.72
CA ASP A 90 3.49 0.33 -10.43
C ASP A 90 2.66 -0.34 -11.53
N MET A 91 3.28 -1.17 -12.36
CA MET A 91 2.59 -1.87 -13.46
C MET A 91 1.51 -2.82 -12.96
N THR A 92 1.80 -3.60 -11.93
CA THR A 92 0.82 -4.53 -11.37
C THR A 92 -0.32 -3.80 -10.66
N PHE A 93 -0.05 -2.66 -10.03
CA PHE A 93 -1.09 -1.82 -9.44
C PHE A 93 -2.00 -1.22 -10.52
N GLU A 94 -1.45 -0.66 -11.59
CA GLU A 94 -2.20 -0.14 -12.74
C GLU A 94 -3.10 -1.21 -13.37
N ASP A 95 -2.60 -2.43 -13.49
CA ASP A 95 -3.33 -3.58 -14.03
C ASP A 95 -4.31 -4.21 -13.03
N LYS A 96 -4.48 -3.60 -11.85
CA LYS A 96 -5.34 -4.08 -10.77
C LYS A 96 -4.95 -5.47 -10.23
N ARG A 97 -3.71 -5.87 -10.42
CA ARG A 97 -3.10 -7.09 -9.86
C ARG A 97 -2.59 -6.77 -8.45
N TYR A 98 -3.52 -6.47 -7.56
CA TYR A 98 -3.22 -5.84 -6.27
C TYR A 98 -2.39 -6.70 -5.33
N ASP A 99 -2.57 -8.02 -5.34
CA ASP A 99 -1.74 -8.92 -4.52
C ASP A 99 -0.29 -8.90 -4.95
N GLU A 100 -0.05 -8.92 -6.25
CA GLU A 100 1.30 -8.83 -6.81
C GLU A 100 1.93 -7.45 -6.55
N ALA A 101 1.13 -6.38 -6.70
CA ALA A 101 1.57 -5.03 -6.39
C ALA A 101 1.95 -4.89 -4.90
N ALA A 102 1.11 -5.39 -4.00
CA ALA A 102 1.38 -5.36 -2.57
C ALA A 102 2.67 -6.10 -2.21
N ALA A 103 2.88 -7.30 -2.78
CA ALA A 103 4.10 -8.06 -2.58
C ALA A 103 5.35 -7.34 -3.09
N ALA A 104 5.26 -6.70 -4.27
CA ALA A 104 6.37 -5.94 -4.85
C ALA A 104 6.71 -4.69 -4.02
N TYR A 105 5.71 -3.92 -3.60
CA TYR A 105 5.92 -2.77 -2.72
C TYR A 105 6.54 -3.17 -1.37
N ARG A 106 6.07 -4.28 -0.79
CA ARG A 106 6.62 -4.75 0.49
C ARG A 106 8.08 -5.17 0.36
N GLN A 107 8.43 -5.85 -0.72
CA GLN A 107 9.81 -6.20 -1.03
C GLN A 107 10.66 -4.95 -1.32
N LEU A 108 10.11 -3.96 -2.01
CA LEU A 108 10.76 -2.68 -2.29
C LEU A 108 11.13 -1.95 -0.98
N TYR A 109 10.26 -1.96 0.01
CA TYR A 109 10.57 -1.43 1.34
C TYR A 109 11.80 -2.07 1.96
N ASP A 110 11.96 -3.39 1.84
CA ASP A 110 13.09 -4.11 2.42
C ASP A 110 14.44 -3.76 1.76
N VAL A 111 14.44 -3.44 0.46
CA VAL A 111 15.66 -3.19 -0.30
C VAL A 111 15.99 -1.71 -0.51
N THR A 112 15.03 -0.82 -0.30
CA THR A 112 15.24 0.62 -0.45
C THR A 112 15.97 1.19 0.76
N THR A 113 16.98 2.03 0.51
CA THR A 113 17.86 2.56 1.57
C THR A 113 17.53 3.99 1.98
N THR A 114 16.77 4.73 1.18
CA THR A 114 16.36 6.10 1.52
C THR A 114 15.08 6.11 2.37
N VAL A 115 14.99 7.07 3.29
CA VAL A 115 13.78 7.24 4.12
C VAL A 115 12.55 7.47 3.24
N ALA A 116 12.63 8.40 2.29
CA ALA A 116 11.53 8.71 1.39
C ALA A 116 11.09 7.49 0.56
N GLY A 117 12.03 6.74 0.01
CA GLY A 117 11.74 5.53 -0.77
C GLY A 117 11.09 4.44 0.07
N ARG A 118 11.52 4.25 1.31
CA ARG A 118 10.91 3.30 2.25
C ARG A 118 9.48 3.70 2.61
N GLU A 119 9.26 4.98 2.90
CA GLU A 119 7.90 5.50 3.16
C GLU A 119 6.97 5.36 1.96
N ASP A 120 7.47 5.65 0.75
CA ASP A 120 6.67 5.50 -0.47
C ASP A 120 6.34 4.04 -0.77
N ALA A 121 7.28 3.12 -0.56
CA ALA A 121 7.04 1.69 -0.70
C ALA A 121 5.98 1.20 0.31
N MET A 122 6.03 1.62 1.56
CA MET A 122 5.01 1.27 2.56
C MET A 122 3.63 1.86 2.23
N LYS A 123 3.56 3.09 1.75
CA LYS A 123 2.29 3.67 1.26
C LYS A 123 1.71 2.83 0.12
N GLY A 124 2.55 2.44 -0.83
CA GLY A 124 2.15 1.56 -1.92
C GLY A 124 1.62 0.21 -1.44
N TYR A 125 2.32 -0.41 -0.50
CA TYR A 125 1.91 -1.67 0.13
C TYR A 125 0.53 -1.57 0.80
N VAL A 126 0.31 -0.54 1.60
CA VAL A 126 -0.98 -0.28 2.24
C VAL A 126 -2.08 -0.09 1.18
N ARG A 127 -1.88 0.77 0.22
CA ARG A 127 -2.88 1.10 -0.80
C ARG A 127 -3.22 -0.08 -1.70
N ALA A 128 -2.23 -0.86 -2.12
CA ALA A 128 -2.47 -2.06 -2.92
C ALA A 128 -3.26 -3.12 -2.13
N THR A 129 -2.91 -3.35 -0.87
CA THR A 129 -3.64 -4.29 -0.02
C THR A 129 -5.09 -3.86 0.19
N LEU A 130 -5.33 -2.58 0.44
CA LEU A 130 -6.68 -2.03 0.60
C LEU A 130 -7.50 -2.11 -0.69
N ALA A 131 -6.87 -1.84 -1.84
CA ALA A 131 -7.52 -1.96 -3.14
C ALA A 131 -7.95 -3.39 -3.47
N GLY A 132 -7.21 -4.39 -3.01
CA GLY A 132 -7.56 -5.81 -3.12
C GLY A 132 -8.76 -6.22 -2.28
N GLY A 133 -8.99 -5.54 -1.16
CA GLY A 133 -10.20 -5.67 -0.35
C GLY A 133 -10.31 -6.95 0.50
N ASP A 134 -9.30 -7.80 0.53
CA ASP A 134 -9.31 -9.03 1.33
C ASP A 134 -9.08 -8.72 2.82
N ALA A 135 -10.04 -9.09 3.67
CA ALA A 135 -10.03 -8.78 5.10
C ALA A 135 -8.82 -9.37 5.83
N ALA A 136 -8.45 -10.62 5.55
CA ALA A 136 -7.31 -11.27 6.20
C ALA A 136 -5.99 -10.62 5.79
N LYS A 137 -5.86 -10.21 4.52
CA LYS A 137 -4.68 -9.50 4.01
C LYS A 137 -4.57 -8.09 4.60
N ILE A 138 -5.69 -7.39 4.77
CA ILE A 138 -5.72 -6.07 5.40
C ILE A 138 -5.27 -6.17 6.87
N GLU A 139 -5.76 -7.15 7.61
CA GLU A 139 -5.34 -7.37 9.00
C GLU A 139 -3.84 -7.70 9.09
N ALA A 140 -3.36 -8.60 8.25
CA ALA A 140 -1.94 -8.97 8.20
C ALA A 140 -1.05 -7.77 7.80
N MET A 141 -1.46 -7.00 6.81
CA MET A 141 -0.77 -5.77 6.39
C MET A 141 -0.70 -4.75 7.53
N ALA A 142 -1.81 -4.50 8.21
CA ALA A 142 -1.85 -3.53 9.32
C ALA A 142 -0.93 -3.94 10.47
N ALA A 143 -0.88 -5.22 10.81
CA ALA A 143 0.04 -5.76 11.81
C ALA A 143 1.51 -5.60 11.37
N ASP A 144 1.81 -5.90 10.11
CA ASP A 144 3.15 -5.75 9.54
C ASP A 144 3.60 -4.28 9.55
N VAL A 145 2.77 -3.35 9.11
CA VAL A 145 3.09 -1.91 9.12
C VAL A 145 3.31 -1.41 10.55
N ALA A 146 2.47 -1.83 11.50
CA ALA A 146 2.61 -1.45 12.92
C ALA A 146 3.94 -1.94 13.53
N ALA A 147 4.49 -3.04 13.05
CA ALA A 147 5.79 -3.57 13.47
C ALA A 147 7.00 -2.77 12.91
N HIS A 148 6.75 -1.84 11.98
CA HIS A 148 7.79 -1.02 11.35
C HIS A 148 7.55 0.47 11.62
N PRO A 149 8.07 1.01 12.75
CA PRO A 149 7.85 2.42 13.12
C PRO A 149 8.39 3.42 12.09
N ASP A 150 9.33 2.99 11.26
CA ASP A 150 9.94 3.76 10.16
C ASP A 150 9.16 3.66 8.83
N ALA A 151 7.96 3.07 8.87
CA ALA A 151 7.08 2.98 7.70
C ALA A 151 6.56 4.36 7.23
N GLY A 152 6.71 5.38 8.05
CA GLY A 152 6.21 6.73 7.80
C GLY A 152 4.80 6.97 8.35
N ALA A 153 4.54 8.22 8.70
CA ALA A 153 3.29 8.61 9.38
C ALA A 153 2.04 8.29 8.55
N VAL A 154 2.13 8.43 7.22
CA VAL A 154 0.99 8.18 6.32
C VAL A 154 0.62 6.71 6.31
N ALA A 155 1.57 5.82 6.08
CA ALA A 155 1.33 4.37 6.05
C ALA A 155 0.82 3.86 7.41
N LEU A 156 1.42 4.30 8.51
CA LEU A 156 0.99 3.95 9.87
C LEU A 156 -0.44 4.39 10.15
N ARG A 157 -0.82 5.59 9.74
CA ARG A 157 -2.17 6.14 9.93
C ARG A 157 -3.20 5.44 9.05
N GLU A 158 -2.95 5.33 7.74
CA GLU A 158 -3.88 4.71 6.79
C GLU A 158 -4.13 3.23 7.12
N SER A 159 -3.09 2.47 7.46
CA SER A 159 -3.22 1.07 7.81
C SER A 159 -3.97 0.85 9.13
N LYS A 160 -3.68 1.65 10.15
CA LYS A 160 -4.37 1.59 11.45
C LYS A 160 -5.85 1.92 11.30
N PHE A 161 -6.18 2.96 10.53
CA PHE A 161 -7.55 3.34 10.26
C PHE A 161 -8.30 2.24 9.51
N ALA A 162 -7.71 1.67 8.47
CA ALA A 162 -8.29 0.56 7.73
C ALA A 162 -8.55 -0.67 8.61
N TRP A 163 -7.64 -0.97 9.52
CA TRP A 163 -7.81 -2.05 10.49
C TRP A 163 -8.97 -1.77 11.46
N ALA A 164 -9.06 -0.54 11.99
CA ALA A 164 -10.17 -0.14 12.84
C ALA A 164 -11.53 -0.25 12.12
N GLU A 165 -11.60 0.20 10.85
CA GLU A 165 -12.79 0.06 10.02
C GLU A 165 -13.19 -1.41 9.81
N LEU A 166 -12.22 -2.28 9.57
CA LEU A 166 -12.45 -3.72 9.42
C LEU A 166 -13.02 -4.32 10.71
N LEU A 167 -12.43 -4.00 11.86
CA LEU A 167 -12.91 -4.45 13.16
C LEU A 167 -14.33 -3.97 13.44
N ARG A 168 -14.63 -2.72 13.11
CA ARG A 168 -15.99 -2.17 13.26
C ARG A 168 -17.01 -2.91 12.40
N ARG A 169 -16.67 -3.24 11.15
CA ARG A 169 -17.54 -4.03 10.25
C ARG A 169 -17.75 -5.46 10.74
N GLN A 170 -16.81 -6.01 11.48
CA GLN A 170 -16.89 -7.34 12.10
C GLN A 170 -17.59 -7.32 13.46
N ASP A 171 -18.21 -6.20 13.85
CA ASP A 171 -18.84 -5.96 15.15
C ASP A 171 -17.88 -6.09 16.36
N ARG A 172 -16.59 -5.94 16.12
CA ARG A 172 -15.55 -5.90 17.15
C ARG A 172 -15.30 -4.46 17.61
N ARG A 173 -16.34 -3.81 18.10
CA ARG A 173 -16.34 -2.37 18.41
C ARG A 173 -15.32 -1.98 19.45
N ALA A 174 -15.16 -2.75 20.53
CA ALA A 174 -14.22 -2.44 21.59
C ALA A 174 -12.76 -2.40 21.07
N ASP A 175 -12.40 -3.32 20.18
CA ASP A 175 -11.07 -3.33 19.58
C ASP A 175 -10.89 -2.18 18.59
N ALA A 176 -11.92 -1.88 17.79
CA ALA A 176 -11.90 -0.73 16.88
C ALA A 176 -11.73 0.60 17.63
N VAL A 177 -12.45 0.80 18.74
CA VAL A 177 -12.38 2.03 19.53
C VAL A 177 -10.98 2.26 20.10
N LYS A 178 -10.26 1.23 20.49
CA LYS A 178 -8.86 1.36 20.93
C LYS A 178 -7.99 1.99 19.86
N LEU A 179 -8.11 1.54 18.61
CA LEU A 179 -7.37 2.07 17.47
C LEU A 179 -7.84 3.47 17.11
N TYR A 180 -9.14 3.74 17.15
CA TYR A 180 -9.67 5.09 16.91
C TYR A 180 -9.18 6.10 17.95
N LYS A 181 -9.07 5.73 19.22
CA LYS A 181 -8.52 6.61 20.25
C LYS A 181 -7.07 7.02 19.98
N GLU A 182 -6.25 6.10 19.46
CA GLU A 182 -4.89 6.42 19.07
C GLU A 182 -4.85 7.40 17.89
N LEU A 183 -5.69 7.20 16.86
CA LEU A 183 -5.78 8.06 15.68
C LEU A 183 -6.39 9.42 16.00
N ALA A 184 -7.29 9.49 16.97
CA ALA A 184 -8.02 10.69 17.35
C ALA A 184 -7.13 11.80 17.94
N SER A 185 -5.87 11.54 18.20
CA SER A 185 -4.91 12.55 18.68
C SER A 185 -4.66 13.67 17.66
N ASP A 186 -4.79 13.39 16.36
CA ASP A 186 -4.61 14.39 15.28
C ASP A 186 -5.85 14.47 14.37
N VAL A 187 -6.78 15.35 14.73
CA VAL A 187 -8.02 15.59 13.99
C VAL A 187 -7.83 16.39 12.70
N ARG A 188 -6.64 16.91 12.44
CA ARG A 188 -6.34 17.61 11.18
C ARG A 188 -6.28 16.64 10.01
N THR A 189 -5.98 15.38 10.27
CA THR A 189 -6.01 14.34 9.25
C THR A 189 -7.44 13.81 9.06
N LYS A 190 -7.72 13.31 7.86
CA LYS A 190 -8.99 12.67 7.53
C LYS A 190 -9.30 11.51 8.48
N GLU A 191 -8.31 10.65 8.69
CA GLU A 191 -8.42 9.49 9.56
C GLU A 191 -8.61 9.88 11.02
N GLY A 192 -7.88 10.90 11.49
CA GLY A 192 -8.00 11.40 12.86
C GLY A 192 -9.35 12.04 13.14
N SER A 193 -9.87 12.85 12.22
CA SER A 193 -11.22 13.44 12.32
C SER A 193 -12.30 12.35 12.38
N ALA A 194 -12.22 11.36 11.49
CA ALA A 194 -13.15 10.22 11.45
C ALA A 194 -13.06 9.38 12.73
N ALA A 195 -11.85 9.04 13.13
CA ALA A 195 -11.61 8.25 14.33
C ALA A 195 -12.16 8.92 15.60
N ALA A 196 -11.92 10.22 15.74
CA ALA A 196 -12.45 10.98 16.88
C ALA A 196 -13.98 11.00 16.88
N TYR A 197 -14.61 11.12 15.71
CA TYR A 197 -16.07 11.00 15.61
C TYR A 197 -16.56 9.60 16.04
N TYR A 198 -15.93 8.52 15.63
CA TYR A 198 -16.32 7.17 16.07
C TYR A 198 -16.12 6.95 17.58
N VAL A 199 -15.17 7.65 18.18
CA VAL A 199 -15.04 7.66 19.65
C VAL A 199 -16.24 8.38 20.28
N LEU A 200 -16.76 9.46 19.68
CA LEU A 200 -17.98 10.13 20.14
C LEU A 200 -19.21 9.19 20.04
N GLU A 201 -19.35 8.44 18.97
CA GLU A 201 -20.42 7.43 18.84
C GLU A 201 -20.35 6.40 19.98
N ASP A 202 -19.16 5.97 20.35
CA ASP A 202 -18.95 5.02 21.45
C ASP A 202 -19.38 5.63 22.80
N VAL A 203 -19.02 6.89 23.04
CA VAL A 203 -19.46 7.62 24.24
C VAL A 203 -20.98 7.74 24.28
N PHE A 204 -21.63 8.09 23.15
CA PHE A 204 -23.08 8.16 23.03
C PHE A 204 -23.75 6.80 23.32
N ALA A 205 -23.20 5.71 22.77
CA ALA A 205 -23.69 4.36 23.01
C ALA A 205 -23.58 3.92 24.47
N GLY A 206 -22.68 4.52 25.24
CA GLY A 206 -22.53 4.29 26.67
C GLY A 206 -23.68 4.82 27.52
N GLY A 207 -24.57 5.67 26.97
CA GLY A 207 -25.82 6.11 27.58
C GLY A 207 -25.72 7.33 28.48
N ASP A 208 -24.53 7.85 28.80
CA ASP A 208 -24.36 9.10 29.55
C ASP A 208 -24.40 10.29 28.59
N MET A 209 -25.59 10.90 28.47
CA MET A 209 -25.84 11.98 27.51
C MET A 209 -25.11 13.29 27.90
N ASP A 210 -24.90 13.58 29.17
CA ASP A 210 -24.12 14.73 29.60
C ASP A 210 -22.65 14.60 29.22
N LYS A 211 -22.10 13.40 29.38
CA LYS A 211 -20.75 13.08 28.94
C LYS A 211 -20.63 13.18 27.41
N ALA A 212 -21.60 12.66 26.66
CA ALA A 212 -21.61 12.73 25.21
C ALA A 212 -21.67 14.18 24.71
N GLU A 213 -22.54 15.00 25.26
CA GLU A 213 -22.64 16.43 24.94
C GLU A 213 -21.30 17.15 25.15
N LYS A 214 -20.71 16.97 26.32
CA LYS A 214 -19.41 17.57 26.65
C LYS A 214 -18.31 17.11 25.71
N ALA A 215 -18.27 15.85 25.36
CA ALA A 215 -17.27 15.28 24.45
C ALA A 215 -17.43 15.84 23.02
N ILE A 216 -18.67 16.05 22.53
CA ILE A 216 -18.93 16.62 21.21
C ILE A 216 -18.47 18.08 21.16
N PHE A 217 -18.76 18.88 22.16
CA PHE A 217 -18.28 20.28 22.22
C PHE A 217 -16.75 20.34 22.26
N ALA A 218 -16.10 19.51 23.06
CA ALA A 218 -14.65 19.44 23.10
C ALA A 218 -14.06 19.05 21.72
N TYR A 219 -14.71 18.13 21.00
CA TYR A 219 -14.32 17.77 19.64
C TYR A 219 -14.44 18.94 18.67
N SER A 220 -15.52 19.71 18.74
CA SER A 220 -15.74 20.86 17.86
C SER A 220 -14.67 21.95 18.02
N GLU A 221 -14.16 22.13 19.21
CA GLU A 221 -13.10 23.12 19.51
C GLU A 221 -11.73 22.73 18.95
N ARG A 222 -11.54 21.46 18.57
CA ARG A 222 -10.30 20.98 17.99
C ARG A 222 -10.18 21.22 16.47
N GLU A 223 -11.18 21.87 15.87
CA GLU A 223 -11.23 22.19 14.44
C GLU A 223 -11.08 20.96 13.52
N PRO A 224 -11.91 19.93 13.72
CA PRO A 224 -11.88 18.76 12.85
C PRO A 224 -12.33 19.11 11.42
N GLN A 225 -12.14 18.20 10.48
CA GLN A 225 -12.60 18.39 9.11
C GLN A 225 -14.13 18.56 9.05
N ALA A 226 -14.60 19.46 8.19
CA ALA A 226 -15.99 19.93 8.14
C ALA A 226 -17.04 18.79 8.05
N TYR A 227 -16.78 17.79 7.25
CA TYR A 227 -17.68 16.64 7.11
C TYR A 227 -17.92 15.93 8.46
N TRP A 228 -16.85 15.66 9.19
CA TRP A 228 -16.93 14.96 10.48
C TRP A 228 -17.49 15.84 11.59
N LEU A 229 -17.21 17.15 11.52
CA LEU A 229 -17.83 18.12 12.43
C LEU A 229 -19.35 18.16 12.24
N ALA A 230 -19.83 18.17 10.99
CA ALA A 230 -21.26 18.11 10.69
C ALA A 230 -21.90 16.84 11.25
N LYS A 231 -21.27 15.69 11.10
CA LYS A 231 -21.75 14.43 11.70
C LYS A 231 -21.79 14.50 13.23
N ALA A 232 -20.81 15.13 13.85
CA ALA A 232 -20.81 15.30 15.31
C ALA A 232 -21.96 16.19 15.79
N PHE A 233 -22.34 17.22 15.06
CA PHE A 233 -23.51 18.05 15.38
C PHE A 233 -24.83 17.31 15.16
N ILE A 234 -24.93 16.42 14.18
CA ILE A 234 -26.09 15.53 14.06
C ILE A 234 -26.18 14.63 15.30
N LEU A 235 -25.06 14.06 15.73
CA LEU A 235 -25.02 13.26 16.96
C LEU A 235 -25.41 14.08 18.20
N LEU A 236 -25.02 15.35 18.26
CA LEU A 236 -25.44 16.28 19.33
C LEU A 236 -26.97 16.46 19.34
N GLY A 237 -27.59 16.58 18.17
CA GLY A 237 -29.04 16.60 18.06
C GLY A 237 -29.68 15.34 18.65
N ASP A 238 -29.12 14.18 18.37
CA ASP A 238 -29.57 12.90 18.94
C ASP A 238 -29.39 12.86 20.47
N VAL A 239 -28.33 13.45 20.99
CA VAL A 239 -28.11 13.63 22.44
C VAL A 239 -29.26 14.42 23.05
N TYR A 240 -29.65 15.54 22.46
CA TYR A 240 -30.74 16.36 22.96
C TYR A 240 -32.10 15.65 22.87
N VAL A 241 -32.34 14.89 21.82
CA VAL A 241 -33.54 14.02 21.72
C VAL A 241 -33.58 13.04 22.89
N ARG A 242 -32.46 12.38 23.18
CA ARG A 242 -32.34 11.43 24.31
C ARG A 242 -32.55 12.10 25.67
N LYS A 243 -32.14 13.36 25.80
CA LYS A 243 -32.35 14.17 27.02
C LYS A 243 -33.79 14.72 27.12
N GLY A 244 -34.63 14.54 26.10
CA GLY A 244 -35.98 15.08 26.04
C GLY A 244 -36.03 16.58 25.72
N ASP A 245 -34.94 17.19 25.31
CA ASP A 245 -34.84 18.61 24.92
C ASP A 245 -35.09 18.78 23.41
N ASN A 246 -36.35 18.76 23.02
CA ASN A 246 -36.74 18.88 21.62
C ASN A 246 -36.45 20.25 21.00
N PHE A 247 -36.39 21.28 21.78
CA PHE A 247 -36.06 22.62 21.31
C PHE A 247 -34.58 22.67 20.88
N GLN A 248 -33.66 22.25 21.74
CA GLN A 248 -32.25 22.18 21.44
C GLN A 248 -31.97 21.22 20.28
N ALA A 249 -32.66 20.08 20.22
CA ALA A 249 -32.53 19.12 19.13
C ALA A 249 -32.83 19.77 17.77
N ARG A 250 -33.95 20.46 17.65
CA ARG A 250 -34.33 21.16 16.41
C ARG A 250 -33.32 22.26 16.01
N ALA A 251 -32.86 23.05 16.97
CA ALA A 251 -31.88 24.09 16.72
C ALA A 251 -30.54 23.53 16.22
N THR A 252 -30.17 22.34 16.68
CA THR A 252 -28.89 21.68 16.33
C THR A 252 -28.92 21.05 14.94
N TYR A 253 -30.08 20.53 14.50
CA TYR A 253 -30.22 19.92 13.16
C TYR A 253 -30.36 20.95 12.02
N GLN A 254 -30.60 22.22 12.33
CA GLN A 254 -30.69 23.29 11.35
C GLN A 254 -29.34 23.91 11.03
#